data_12f33bd9b04095823cd663d1242e59f1
#
_entry.id   12f33bd9b04095823cd663d1242e59f1
#
_cell.length_a   1.000
_cell.length_b   1.000
_cell.length_c   1.000
_cell.angle_alpha   90.00
_cell.angle_beta   90.00
_cell.angle_gamma   90.00
#
_symmetry.space_group_name_H-M   'P 1'
#
loop_
_entity.id
_entity.type
_entity.pdbx_description
1 polymer ?
#
loop_
_entity_poly.entity_id
_entity_poly.type
_entity_poly.pdbx_seq_one_letter_code
_entity_poly.pdbx_strand_id
1 'polypeptide(L)'
;MLGRFQPFHEGHFKLFKKILEKTGQVVIMVRDCDGENNPYNYGTVRRKIIRRLREYRGMFEVVRVPNITNICYGRDVGYKIEEIKLPVQVESISAAKIREGKNERPVDNKN
;
A
#
# COMPACT_ATOMS: atom_id res chain seq x y z
N MET A 1 7.95 -1.56 -0.86
CA MET A 1 6.70 -0.81 -0.81
C MET A 1 6.17 -0.84 0.61
N LEU A 2 5.92 0.30 1.20
CA LEU A 2 5.54 0.38 2.61
C LEU A 2 4.24 1.15 2.74
N GLY A 3 3.30 0.65 3.53
CA GLY A 3 2.07 1.36 3.75
C GLY A 3 1.17 0.65 4.73
N ARG A 4 0.03 1.28 5.03
CA ARG A 4 -0.97 0.67 5.91
C ARG A 4 -1.97 -0.16 5.11
N PHE A 5 -2.26 0.27 3.88
CA PHE A 5 -3.15 -0.43 2.95
C PHE A 5 -4.54 -0.70 3.57
N GLN A 6 -5.23 0.38 3.91
CA GLN A 6 -6.51 0.31 4.61
C GLN A 6 -7.67 0.91 3.79
N PRO A 7 -8.04 0.34 2.65
CA PRO A 7 -7.57 -0.92 2.08
C PRO A 7 -6.49 -0.73 1.02
N PHE A 8 -6.04 -1.83 0.48
CA PHE A 8 -5.17 -1.83 -0.70
C PHE A 8 -6.07 -1.46 -1.89
N HIS A 9 -5.75 -0.40 -2.60
CA HIS A 9 -6.62 0.10 -3.66
C HIS A 9 -5.85 0.26 -4.97
N GLU A 10 -6.52 0.76 -5.99
CA GLU A 10 -5.92 0.83 -7.32
C GLU A 10 -4.71 1.74 -7.40
N GLY A 11 -4.66 2.77 -6.56
CA GLY A 11 -3.44 3.59 -6.48
C GLY A 11 -2.26 2.77 -6.01
N HIS A 12 -2.49 1.91 -5.01
CA HIS A 12 -1.44 1.02 -4.53
C HIS A 12 -1.06 0.00 -5.61
N PHE A 13 -2.03 -0.49 -6.36
CA PHE A 13 -1.75 -1.44 -7.42
C PHE A 13 -0.85 -0.81 -8.49
N LYS A 14 -1.14 0.42 -8.87
CA LYS A 14 -0.33 1.09 -9.86
C LYS A 14 1.07 1.38 -9.34
N LEU A 15 1.19 1.72 -8.06
CA LEU A 15 2.49 1.88 -7.45
C LEU A 15 3.26 0.57 -7.46
N PHE A 16 2.59 -0.54 -7.12
CA PHE A 16 3.20 -1.86 -7.14
C PHE A 16 3.76 -2.15 -8.54
N LYS A 17 2.98 -1.88 -9.58
CA LYS A 17 3.42 -2.17 -10.93
C LYS A 17 4.62 -1.34 -11.33
N LYS A 18 4.64 -0.07 -10.93
CA LYS A 18 5.78 0.78 -11.21
C LYS A 18 7.05 0.27 -10.55
N ILE A 19 6.93 -0.15 -9.29
CA ILE A 19 8.08 -0.68 -8.58
C ILE A 19 8.53 -1.97 -9.21
N LEU A 20 7.59 -2.83 -9.58
CA LEU A 20 7.92 -4.11 -10.20
C LEU A 20 8.68 -3.91 -11.50
N GLU A 21 8.27 -2.93 -12.29
CA GLU A 21 8.99 -2.61 -13.53
C GLU A 21 10.43 -2.22 -13.26
N LYS A 22 10.65 -1.54 -12.15
CA LYS A 22 11.97 -1.06 -11.82
C LYS A 22 12.88 -2.11 -11.25
N THR A 23 12.33 -2.98 -10.41
CA THR A 23 13.16 -3.86 -9.59
C THR A 23 12.94 -5.34 -9.87
N GLY A 24 11.86 -5.71 -10.53
CA GLY A 24 11.58 -7.13 -10.85
C GLY A 24 10.95 -7.91 -9.72
N GLN A 25 11.05 -7.45 -8.50
CA GLN A 25 10.42 -8.09 -7.36
C GLN A 25 10.07 -7.03 -6.33
N VAL A 26 9.04 -7.26 -5.53
CA VAL A 26 8.61 -6.26 -4.57
C VAL A 26 8.32 -6.93 -3.23
N VAL A 27 8.82 -6.34 -2.16
CA VAL A 27 8.40 -6.71 -0.82
C VAL A 27 7.39 -5.66 -0.36
N ILE A 28 6.20 -6.09 -0.02
CA ILE A 28 5.15 -5.20 0.42
C ILE A 28 5.12 -5.25 1.94
N MET A 29 5.57 -4.18 2.56
CA MET A 29 5.65 -4.10 4.00
C MET A 29 4.40 -3.43 4.54
N VAL A 30 3.60 -4.19 5.26
CA VAL A 30 2.32 -3.71 5.78
C VAL A 30 2.53 -3.25 7.21
N ARG A 31 2.33 -1.97 7.46
CA ARG A 31 2.44 -1.41 8.80
C ARG A 31 1.24 -1.88 9.61
N ASP A 32 1.51 -2.51 10.74
CA ASP A 32 0.48 -3.09 11.58
C ASP A 32 -0.07 -2.00 12.49
N CYS A 33 -1.17 -1.39 12.08
CA CYS A 33 -1.78 -0.28 12.79
C CYS A 33 -3.16 -0.67 13.26
N ASP A 34 -3.61 -0.05 14.38
CA ASP A 34 -4.99 -0.23 14.78
C ASP A 34 -5.59 1.12 15.06
N GLY A 35 -6.85 1.16 15.45
CA GLY A 35 -7.55 2.40 15.72
C GLY A 35 -8.59 2.69 14.67
N GLU A 36 -9.25 3.82 14.85
CA GLU A 36 -10.38 4.19 14.04
C GLU A 36 -10.11 4.28 12.58
N ASN A 37 -8.93 4.72 12.20
CA ASN A 37 -8.61 4.89 10.80
C ASN A 37 -7.97 3.64 10.19
N ASN A 38 -7.93 2.54 10.94
CA ASN A 38 -7.29 1.32 10.49
C ASN A 38 -8.21 0.13 10.80
N PRO A 39 -9.37 0.05 10.10
CA PRO A 39 -10.37 -0.97 10.44
C PRO A 39 -9.99 -2.39 10.05
N TYR A 40 -8.96 -2.57 9.24
CA TYR A 40 -8.59 -3.90 8.78
C TYR A 40 -7.34 -4.38 9.51
N ASN A 41 -7.39 -5.60 10.07
CA ASN A 41 -6.20 -6.14 10.70
C ASN A 41 -5.26 -6.67 9.63
N TYR A 42 -4.06 -7.03 10.04
CA TYR A 42 -3.02 -7.46 9.10
C TYR A 42 -3.49 -8.64 8.23
N GLY A 43 -4.13 -9.62 8.85
CA GLY A 43 -4.57 -10.80 8.09
C GLY A 43 -5.52 -10.44 6.97
N THR A 44 -6.44 -9.52 7.23
CA THR A 44 -7.39 -9.06 6.22
C THR A 44 -6.67 -8.30 5.12
N VAL A 45 -5.76 -7.41 5.50
CA VAL A 45 -5.01 -6.63 4.53
C VAL A 45 -4.19 -7.58 3.64
N ARG A 46 -3.53 -8.55 4.24
CA ARG A 46 -2.71 -9.49 3.50
C ARG A 46 -3.54 -10.26 2.48
N ARG A 47 -4.70 -10.74 2.89
CA ARG A 47 -5.57 -11.49 1.98
C ARG A 47 -6.01 -10.64 0.80
N LYS A 48 -6.34 -9.38 1.05
CA LYS A 48 -6.78 -8.50 -0.02
C LYS A 48 -5.66 -8.22 -1.01
N ILE A 49 -4.45 -8.04 -0.50
CA ILE A 49 -3.31 -7.78 -1.35
C ILE A 49 -3.01 -9.01 -2.22
N ILE A 50 -2.96 -10.18 -1.61
CA ILE A 50 -2.64 -11.40 -2.33
C ILE A 50 -3.69 -11.67 -3.40
N ARG A 51 -4.95 -11.43 -3.10
CA ARG A 51 -6.00 -11.63 -4.07
C ARG A 51 -5.85 -10.68 -5.25
N ARG A 52 -5.58 -9.42 -4.97
CA ARG A 52 -5.46 -8.44 -6.04
C ARG A 52 -4.25 -8.67 -6.91
N LEU A 53 -3.17 -9.20 -6.33
CA LEU A 53 -1.92 -9.39 -7.04
C LEU A 53 -1.70 -10.84 -7.47
N ARG A 54 -2.76 -11.64 -7.52
CA ARG A 54 -2.58 -13.07 -7.79
C ARG A 54 -1.89 -13.36 -9.12
N GLU A 55 -2.01 -12.46 -10.09
CA GLU A 55 -1.36 -12.63 -11.38
C GLU A 55 0.15 -12.46 -11.29
N TYR A 56 0.62 -11.89 -10.20
CA TYR A 56 2.04 -11.62 -10.03
C TYR A 56 2.66 -12.54 -8.98
N ARG A 57 2.02 -13.69 -8.75
CA ARG A 57 2.51 -14.63 -7.77
C ARG A 57 3.97 -14.97 -8.06
N GLY A 58 4.79 -14.99 -7.03
CA GLY A 58 6.21 -15.26 -7.17
C GLY A 58 7.05 -14.02 -7.39
N MET A 59 6.42 -12.87 -7.64
CA MET A 59 7.14 -11.63 -7.86
C MET A 59 7.04 -10.69 -6.67
N PHE A 60 6.34 -11.09 -5.62
CA PHE A 60 6.20 -10.24 -4.46
C PHE A 60 6.07 -11.07 -3.20
N GLU A 61 6.30 -10.41 -2.09
CA GLU A 61 6.05 -10.99 -0.78
C GLU A 61 5.37 -9.96 0.09
N VAL A 62 4.48 -10.38 0.97
CA VAL A 62 3.82 -9.48 1.91
C VAL A 62 4.37 -9.76 3.29
N VAL A 63 4.88 -8.74 3.95
CA VAL A 63 5.42 -8.90 5.30
C VAL A 63 4.80 -7.89 6.22
N ARG A 64 4.64 -8.31 7.47
CA ARG A 64 4.11 -7.46 8.51
C ARG A 64 5.25 -6.72 9.18
N VAL A 65 5.09 -5.42 9.34
CA VAL A 65 6.09 -4.63 10.08
C VAL A 65 5.37 -3.82 11.14
N PRO A 66 6.09 -3.44 12.20
CA PRO A 66 5.47 -2.60 13.22
C PRO A 66 5.04 -1.27 12.63
N ASN A 67 4.29 -0.50 13.41
CA ASN A 67 3.87 0.82 12.95
C ASN A 67 5.06 1.76 13.02
N ILE A 68 5.96 1.63 12.05
CA ILE A 68 7.21 2.39 12.04
C ILE A 68 6.97 3.79 11.52
N THR A 69 7.79 4.71 11.96
CA THR A 69 7.71 6.09 11.52
C THR A 69 8.96 6.54 10.79
N ASN A 70 10.04 5.81 10.94
CA ASN A 70 11.34 6.22 10.35
C ASN A 70 12.04 5.04 9.74
N ILE A 71 12.74 5.31 8.66
CA ILE A 71 13.64 4.32 8.05
C ILE A 71 15.03 4.94 8.12
N CYS A 72 15.92 4.29 8.85
CA CYS A 72 17.23 4.87 9.11
C CYS A 72 18.32 3.89 8.70
N TYR A 73 19.44 4.43 8.24
CA TYR A 73 20.57 3.57 7.92
C TYR A 73 21.85 4.36 8.24
N GLY A 74 22.90 3.63 8.57
CA GLY A 74 24.15 4.27 8.96
C GLY A 74 25.12 4.41 7.83
N ARG A 75 25.08 3.54 6.85
CA ARG A 75 26.02 3.55 5.75
C ARG A 75 25.30 3.16 4.47
N ASP A 76 25.62 3.84 3.39
CA ASP A 76 25.05 3.52 2.10
C ASP A 76 25.69 2.24 1.60
N VAL A 77 24.89 1.21 1.40
CA VAL A 77 25.39 -0.10 0.97
C VAL A 77 24.72 -0.55 -0.31
N GLY A 78 24.42 0.36 -1.18
CA GLY A 78 23.95 0.00 -2.52
C GLY A 78 22.44 -0.04 -2.66
N TYR A 79 21.69 0.53 -1.72
CA TYR A 79 20.25 0.63 -1.89
C TYR A 79 19.84 2.09 -1.84
N LYS A 80 18.64 2.35 -2.28
CA LYS A 80 18.12 3.71 -2.35
C LYS A 80 16.78 3.77 -1.66
N ILE A 81 16.46 4.96 -1.14
CA ILE A 81 15.14 5.24 -0.64
C ILE A 81 14.52 6.18 -1.67
N GLU A 82 13.50 5.70 -2.37
CA GLU A 82 12.94 6.42 -3.51
C GLU A 82 11.47 6.69 -3.35
N GLU A 83 11.07 7.87 -3.80
CA GLU A 83 9.67 8.19 -3.90
C GLU A 83 9.27 7.97 -5.36
N ILE A 84 8.28 7.13 -5.61
CA ILE A 84 7.81 6.85 -6.96
C ILE A 84 6.66 7.79 -7.24
N LYS A 85 6.82 8.65 -8.23
CA LYS A 85 5.78 9.60 -8.59
C LYS A 85 4.79 8.95 -9.54
N LEU A 86 3.52 9.20 -9.31
CA LEU A 86 2.44 8.68 -10.15
C LEU A 86 1.65 9.85 -10.70
N PRO A 87 0.86 9.61 -11.75
CA PRO A 87 0.03 10.70 -12.27
C PRO A 87 -0.89 11.25 -11.20
N VAL A 88 -1.25 12.50 -11.32
CA VAL A 88 -2.05 13.17 -10.32
C VAL A 88 -3.36 12.44 -10.07
N GLN A 89 -4.00 11.94 -11.11
CA GLN A 89 -5.24 11.22 -10.92
C GLN A 89 -5.08 10.01 -10.03
N VAL A 90 -3.93 9.34 -10.10
CA VAL A 90 -3.68 8.17 -9.27
C VAL A 90 -3.38 8.59 -7.85
N GLU A 91 -2.57 9.63 -7.71
CA GLU A 91 -2.19 10.09 -6.38
C GLU A 91 -3.36 10.64 -5.60
N SER A 92 -4.43 11.04 -6.27
CA SER A 92 -5.59 11.56 -5.57
C SER A 92 -6.44 10.47 -4.93
N ILE A 93 -6.19 9.20 -5.27
CA ILE A 93 -6.91 8.11 -4.66
C ILE A 93 -6.36 7.87 -3.26
N SER A 94 -7.23 7.73 -2.29
CA SER A 94 -6.78 7.46 -0.95
C SER A 94 -7.67 6.43 -0.29
N ALA A 95 -7.09 5.68 0.62
CA ALA A 95 -7.83 4.66 1.35
C ALA A 95 -8.91 5.31 2.21
N ALA A 96 -8.66 6.48 2.74
CA ALA A 96 -9.64 7.17 3.56
C ALA A 96 -10.88 7.50 2.75
N LYS A 97 -10.72 7.98 1.53
CA LYS A 97 -11.86 8.28 0.68
C LYS A 97 -12.64 7.02 0.35
N ILE A 98 -11.95 5.93 0.11
CA ILE A 98 -12.61 4.67 -0.19
C ILE A 98 -13.39 4.18 1.00
N ARG A 99 -12.82 4.30 2.20
CA ARG A 99 -13.53 3.89 3.40
C ARG A 99 -14.77 4.72 3.63
N GLU A 100 -14.67 6.02 3.39
CA GLU A 100 -15.82 6.91 3.51
C GLU A 100 -16.92 6.49 2.56
N GLY A 101 -16.57 6.21 1.34
CA GLY A 101 -17.53 5.78 0.35
C GLY A 101 -18.21 4.48 0.71
N LYS A 102 -17.51 3.58 1.37
CA LYS A 102 -18.12 2.35 1.79
C LYS A 102 -19.09 2.52 2.94
N ASN A 103 -18.81 3.45 3.82
CA ASN A 103 -19.60 3.64 5.00
C ASN A 103 -20.69 4.65 4.83
N GLU A 104 -20.67 5.47 3.76
CA GLU A 104 -21.61 6.47 3.56
C GLU A 104 -22.36 6.23 2.37
N ARG A 105 -23.32 7.00 2.04
CA ARG A 105 -24.00 6.89 0.82
C ARG A 105 -23.12 7.36 -0.20
N PRO A 106 -23.24 6.92 -1.31
CA PRO A 106 -22.40 7.24 -2.38
C PRO A 106 -22.27 8.62 -2.67
N VAL A 107 -23.12 9.27 -2.30
CA VAL A 107 -23.07 10.52 -2.67
C VAL A 107 -22.03 11.28 -2.25
N ASP A 108 -21.50 11.00 -1.37
CA ASP A 108 -20.60 11.81 -0.95
C ASP A 108 -19.48 11.90 -1.40
N ASN A 109 -19.23 11.42 -1.91
CA ASN A 109 -18.12 11.45 -2.35
C ASN A 109 -17.58 12.58 -2.66
N LYS A 110 -17.82 13.31 -2.38
CA LYS A 110 -17.32 14.34 -2.66
C LYS A 110 -16.15 14.41 -2.37
N ASN A 111 -15.74 14.07 -2.39
CA ASN A 111 -14.64 14.04 -2.21
C ASN A 111 -13.93 14.22 -2.70
#